data_1b409642015a011278347a6b11cbaaec
#
_entry.id   1b409642015a011278347a6b11cbaaec
#
_cell.length_a   1.000
_cell.length_b   1.000
_cell.length_c   1.000
_cell.angle_alpha   90.00
_cell.angle_beta   90.00
_cell.angle_gamma   90.00
#
_symmetry.space_group_name_H-M   'P 1'
#
loop_
_entity.id
_entity.type
_entity.pdbx_description
1 polymer ?
#
loop_
_entity_poly.entity_id
_entity_poly.type
_entity_poly.pdbx_seq_one_letter_code
_entity_poly.pdbx_strand_id
1 'polypeptide(L)'
;MTTGNSSGDAEIKKAIRRFVLRSVNIAELDDDDDLFESGLVNSLFAVQLMTFIEKTFAIEVDADDLDIRNFKSLNAATQFVVRKNAMRVA
;
A
#
# COMPACT_ATOMS: atom_id res chain seq x y z
N MET A 1 2.63 -24.10 10.57
CA MET A 1 2.45 -23.62 10.21
C MET A 1 2.86 -22.54 10.25
N THR A 2 3.27 -22.07 10.14
CA THR A 2 3.55 -21.13 10.19
C THR A 2 3.42 -20.30 9.36
N THR A 3 3.11 -20.03 9.01
CA THR A 3 2.52 -19.27 8.05
C THR A 3 2.43 -17.86 8.34
N GLY A 4 2.99 -17.40 9.38
CA GLY A 4 2.87 -16.03 9.81
C GLY A 4 3.27 -15.04 8.75
N ASN A 5 4.36 -15.28 8.05
CA ASN A 5 4.87 -14.32 7.08
C ASN A 5 3.95 -14.18 5.87
N SER A 6 3.51 -15.30 5.35
CA SER A 6 2.62 -15.26 4.21
C SER A 6 1.32 -14.59 4.56
N SER A 7 0.81 -14.91 5.75
CA SER A 7 -0.41 -14.30 6.22
C SER A 7 -0.24 -12.79 6.37
N GLY A 8 0.92 -12.37 6.84
CA GLY A 8 1.20 -10.96 7.01
C GLY A 8 1.11 -10.19 5.71
N ASP A 9 1.72 -10.72 4.66
CA ASP A 9 1.69 -10.05 3.37
C ASP A 9 0.28 -9.99 2.81
N ALA A 10 -0.45 -11.07 2.93
CA ALA A 10 -1.82 -11.13 2.45
C ALA A 10 -2.71 -10.16 3.21
N GLU A 11 -2.52 -10.06 4.51
CA GLU A 11 -3.31 -9.16 5.33
C GLU A 11 -3.00 -7.70 5.01
N ILE A 12 -1.73 -7.41 4.75
CA ILE A 12 -1.33 -6.06 4.38
C ILE A 12 -2.01 -5.67 3.07
N LYS A 13 -1.91 -6.53 2.07
CA LYS A 13 -2.53 -6.25 0.78
C LYS A 13 -4.03 -6.09 0.90
N LYS A 14 -4.65 -6.93 1.70
CA LYS A 14 -6.09 -6.88 1.90
C LYS A 14 -6.53 -5.55 2.49
N ALA A 15 -5.80 -5.07 3.48
CA ALA A 15 -6.12 -3.81 4.12
C ALA A 15 -5.97 -2.65 3.14
N ILE A 16 -4.90 -2.65 2.36
CA ILE A 16 -4.66 -1.60 1.39
C ILE A 16 -5.73 -1.64 0.30
N ARG A 17 -6.05 -2.84 -0.18
CA ARG A 17 -7.10 -3.00 -1.21
C ARG A 17 -8.41 -2.40 -0.73
N ARG A 18 -8.79 -2.71 0.49
CA ARG A 18 -10.05 -2.21 1.05
C ARG A 18 -10.06 -0.69 1.09
N PHE A 19 -8.95 -0.10 1.49
CA PHE A 19 -8.84 1.35 1.54
C PHE A 19 -8.98 1.95 0.15
N VAL A 20 -8.28 1.38 -0.83
CA VAL A 20 -8.30 1.90 -2.20
C VAL A 20 -9.69 1.77 -2.81
N LEU A 21 -10.31 0.60 -2.70
CA LEU A 21 -11.62 0.39 -3.30
C LEU A 21 -12.66 1.35 -2.72
N ARG A 22 -12.56 1.60 -1.42
CA ARG A 22 -13.49 2.52 -0.78
C ARG A 22 -13.23 3.96 -1.22
N SER A 23 -11.97 4.32 -1.36
CA SER A 23 -11.60 5.70 -1.69
C SER A 23 -11.94 6.08 -3.11
N VAL A 24 -11.79 5.16 -4.05
CA VAL A 24 -12.06 5.46 -5.46
C VAL A 24 -13.40 4.90 -5.92
N ASN A 25 -14.12 4.27 -5.02
CA ASN A 25 -15.50 3.83 -5.28
C ASN A 25 -15.62 2.92 -6.50
N ILE A 26 -14.76 1.90 -6.57
CA ILE A 26 -14.84 0.87 -7.60
C ILE A 26 -14.98 -0.48 -6.91
N ALA A 27 -15.51 -1.45 -7.66
CA ALA A 27 -15.80 -2.77 -7.10
C ALA A 27 -14.60 -3.71 -7.15
N GLU A 28 -13.75 -3.58 -8.15
CA GLU A 28 -12.64 -4.49 -8.36
C GLU A 28 -11.40 -3.76 -8.76
N LEU A 29 -10.25 -4.36 -8.43
CA LEU A 29 -8.97 -3.80 -8.78
C LEU A 29 -7.94 -4.92 -8.77
N ASP A 30 -7.23 -5.08 -9.89
CA ASP A 30 -6.15 -6.06 -9.94
C ASP A 30 -4.95 -5.57 -9.15
N ASP A 31 -4.18 -6.52 -8.63
CA ASP A 31 -3.04 -6.19 -7.78
C ASP A 31 -1.98 -5.36 -8.49
N ASP A 32 -1.87 -5.51 -9.80
CA ASP A 32 -0.86 -4.79 -10.58
C ASP A 32 -1.38 -3.62 -11.38
N ASP A 33 -2.68 -3.31 -11.25
CA ASP A 33 -3.23 -2.15 -11.94
C ASP A 33 -2.52 -0.89 -11.49
N ASP A 34 -2.14 -0.05 -12.46
CA ASP A 34 -1.48 1.21 -12.16
C ASP A 34 -2.57 2.25 -11.88
N LEU A 35 -2.67 2.64 -10.61
CA LEU A 35 -3.72 3.53 -10.17
C LEU A 35 -3.61 4.93 -10.77
N PHE A 36 -2.39 5.40 -10.96
CA PHE A 36 -2.16 6.76 -11.46
C PHE A 36 -2.32 6.83 -12.97
N GLU A 37 -1.82 5.82 -13.66
CA GLU A 37 -1.89 5.78 -15.10
C GLU A 37 -3.33 5.67 -15.58
N SER A 38 -4.14 4.93 -14.85
CA SER A 38 -5.53 4.75 -15.22
C SER A 38 -6.38 5.98 -14.94
N GLY A 39 -5.85 6.94 -14.22
CA GLY A 39 -6.60 8.15 -13.89
C GLY A 39 -7.53 8.01 -12.70
N LEU A 40 -7.48 6.88 -12.03
CA LEU A 40 -8.34 6.65 -10.86
C LEU A 40 -7.94 7.49 -9.67
N VAL A 41 -6.66 7.79 -9.53
CA VAL A 41 -6.16 8.52 -8.37
C VAL A 41 -5.18 9.59 -8.81
N ASN A 42 -4.88 10.50 -7.89
CA ASN A 42 -3.93 11.58 -8.13
C ASN A 42 -2.97 11.69 -6.95
N SER A 43 -2.15 12.74 -6.97
CA SER A 43 -1.15 12.93 -5.91
C SER A 43 -1.76 13.07 -4.53
N LEU A 44 -2.91 13.68 -4.44
CA LEU A 44 -3.59 13.82 -3.16
C LEU A 44 -3.94 12.46 -2.58
N PHE A 45 -4.42 11.57 -3.44
CA PHE A 45 -4.73 10.21 -3.00
C PHE A 45 -3.48 9.52 -2.49
N ALA A 46 -2.34 9.74 -3.16
CA ALA A 46 -1.08 9.11 -2.73
C ALA A 46 -0.76 9.52 -1.30
N VAL A 47 -0.96 10.79 -0.98
CA VAL A 47 -0.71 11.28 0.38
C VAL A 47 -1.67 10.62 1.37
N GLN A 48 -2.92 10.49 0.99
CA GLN A 48 -3.91 9.83 1.85
C GLN A 48 -3.56 8.38 2.08
N LEU A 49 -3.10 7.70 1.03
CA LEU A 49 -2.71 6.30 1.14
C LEU A 49 -1.49 6.16 2.06
N MET A 50 -0.51 7.06 1.91
CA MET A 50 0.65 7.04 2.78
C MET A 50 0.26 7.22 4.24
N THR A 51 -0.66 8.14 4.52
CA THR A 51 -1.12 8.37 5.88
C THR A 51 -1.81 7.13 6.42
N PHE A 52 -2.63 6.50 5.60
CA PHE A 52 -3.30 5.27 6.00
C PHE A 52 -2.29 4.19 6.36
N ILE A 53 -1.28 4.02 5.51
CA ILE A 53 -0.26 3.01 5.70
C ILE A 53 0.53 3.27 6.99
N GLU A 54 0.91 4.52 7.22
CA GLU A 54 1.66 4.86 8.43
C GLU A 54 0.89 4.51 9.69
N LYS A 55 -0.38 4.86 9.70
CA LYS A 55 -1.20 4.63 10.88
C LYS A 55 -1.56 3.17 11.06
N THR A 56 -1.91 2.51 9.97
CA THR A 56 -2.38 1.14 10.04
C THR A 56 -1.27 0.17 10.39
N PHE A 57 -0.09 0.38 9.83
CA PHE A 57 1.00 -0.56 10.00
C PHE A 57 2.11 -0.04 10.91
N ALA A 58 1.90 1.12 11.50
CA ALA A 58 2.83 1.72 12.45
C ALA A 58 4.23 1.86 11.88
N ILE A 59 4.33 2.32 10.64
CA ILE A 59 5.63 2.58 10.01
C ILE A 59 5.74 4.07 9.70
N GLU A 60 6.96 4.48 9.38
CA GLU A 60 7.23 5.88 9.07
C GLU A 60 7.63 6.01 7.62
N VAL A 61 6.98 6.94 6.91
CA VAL A 61 7.30 7.21 5.50
C VAL A 61 8.25 8.39 5.44
N ASP A 62 9.45 8.15 4.96
CA ASP A 62 10.47 9.18 4.84
C ASP A 62 10.33 9.96 3.54
N ALA A 63 11.02 11.09 3.46
CA ALA A 63 11.00 11.89 2.24
C ALA A 63 11.45 11.08 1.03
N ASP A 64 12.43 10.21 1.22
CA ASP A 64 12.92 9.36 0.14
C ASP A 64 11.88 8.37 -0.35
N ASP A 65 10.89 8.08 0.48
CA ASP A 65 9.84 7.12 0.14
C ASP A 65 8.71 7.77 -0.66
N LEU A 66 8.72 9.09 -0.76
CA LEU A 66 7.67 9.82 -1.47
C LEU A 66 7.86 9.71 -2.97
N ASP A 67 7.57 8.52 -3.48
CA ASP A 67 7.74 8.20 -4.89
C ASP A 67 6.49 7.47 -5.33
N ILE A 68 5.85 7.97 -6.37
CA ILE A 68 4.62 7.37 -6.88
C ILE A 68 4.80 5.88 -7.16
N ARG A 69 5.99 5.48 -7.58
CA ARG A 69 6.25 4.08 -7.89
C ARG A 69 6.03 3.16 -6.69
N ASN A 70 6.15 3.68 -5.47
CA ASN A 70 5.90 2.89 -4.27
C ASN A 70 4.41 2.66 -4.04
N PHE A 71 3.56 3.44 -4.65
CA PHE A 71 2.13 3.41 -4.39
C PHE A 71 1.27 3.26 -5.64
N LYS A 72 1.89 2.90 -6.75
CA LYS A 72 1.16 2.87 -8.01
C LYS A 72 0.20 1.70 -8.15
N SER A 73 0.38 0.66 -7.35
CA SER A 73 -0.49 -0.52 -7.40
C SER A 73 -0.58 -1.14 -6.03
N LEU A 74 -1.51 -2.08 -5.88
CA LEU A 74 -1.64 -2.80 -4.61
C LEU A 74 -0.37 -3.56 -4.29
N ASN A 75 0.23 -4.19 -5.29
CA ASN A 75 1.46 -4.92 -5.07
C ASN A 75 2.61 -4.00 -4.67
N ALA A 76 2.72 -2.85 -5.33
CA ALA A 76 3.77 -1.89 -5.00
C ALA A 76 3.64 -1.41 -3.56
N ALA A 77 2.43 -1.03 -3.16
CA ALA A 77 2.19 -0.55 -1.81
C ALA A 77 2.47 -1.64 -0.77
N THR A 78 2.04 -2.87 -1.08
CA THR A 78 2.28 -3.99 -0.18
C THR A 78 3.78 -4.22 0.00
N GLN A 79 4.52 -4.23 -1.11
CA GLN A 79 5.97 -4.42 -1.04
C GLN A 79 6.64 -3.31 -0.25
N PHE A 80 6.15 -2.09 -0.40
CA PHE A 80 6.68 -0.98 0.36
C PHE A 80 6.52 -1.22 1.87
N VAL A 81 5.33 -1.63 2.29
CA VAL A 81 5.08 -1.90 3.70
C VAL A 81 5.98 -3.03 4.21
N VAL A 82 6.10 -4.09 3.41
CA VAL A 82 6.93 -5.23 3.78
C VAL A 82 8.39 -4.80 3.99
N ARG A 83 8.91 -4.00 3.07
CA ARG A 83 10.29 -3.51 3.18
C ARG A 83 10.48 -2.67 4.43
N LYS A 84 9.55 -1.76 4.70
CA LYS A 84 9.67 -0.89 5.86
C LYS A 84 9.58 -1.69 7.16
N ASN A 85 8.72 -2.68 7.21
CA ASN A 85 8.62 -3.54 8.38
C ASN A 85 9.91 -4.31 8.62
N ALA A 86 10.51 -4.81 7.56
CA ALA A 86 11.78 -5.54 7.67
C ALA A 86 12.89 -4.63 8.20
N MET A 87 12.91 -3.39 7.76
CA MET A 87 13.91 -2.43 8.23
C MET A 87 13.73 -2.10 9.70
N ARG A 88 12.49 -2.07 10.15
CA ARG A 88 12.22 -1.74 11.56
C ARG A 88 12.70 -2.81 12.52
N VAL A 89 12.71 -4.03 12.06
CA VAL A 89 13.05 -5.17 12.92
C VAL A 89 14.51 -5.11 13.37
N ALA A 90 15.35 -4.57 12.52
CA ALA A 90 16.75 -4.45 12.86
C ALA A 90 16.97 -3.44 13.98
#